data_30939d09550a9701da1133695d2ea319
#
_entry.id   30939d09550a9701da1133695d2ea319
#
_cell.length_a   1.000
_cell.length_b   1.000
_cell.length_c   1.000
_cell.angle_alpha   90.00
_cell.angle_beta   90.00
_cell.angle_gamma   90.00
#
_symmetry.space_group_name_H-M   'P 1'
#
loop_
_entity.id
_entity.type
_entity.pdbx_description
1 polymer ?
#
loop_
_entity_poly.entity_id
_entity_poly.type
_entity_poly.pdbx_seq_one_letter_code
_entity_poly.pdbx_strand_id
1 'polypeptide(L)'
;LIPLIVFLVLILCSGIGFLVWHYLRSRPIPEDTVRNYFSLLNDGDYEGMYALLTESSKDSVSEKDFISRNQNIYEGIEASNIKVSFPSEESSSKDTETVTYSTSLDTCAGPVSFDNQAVLEKDSDGAYRISWDSTLIFPSLQDDYKVRVETETAERGSIYDRNGTALATQGTVSEVGLVPGKMSGNKDEDIQKIAELLDMSTDDINSLLGASYVQDDTFVPLKQISKDDTDTESKLLEISGILINDAAERIYPLGAAAGHLTGYVQSVTSEDLEKKAGEGYHAGSVIGKSGLELAYEDTLRAVDGSSVNIVDSD
;
A
#
# COMPACT_ATOMS: atom_id res chain seq x y z
N LEU A 1 57.53 52.39 17.12
CA LEU A 1 57.35 51.68 15.80
C LEU A 1 57.16 50.16 15.96
N ILE A 2 57.98 49.50 16.77
CA ILE A 2 57.96 48.04 16.99
C ILE A 2 56.55 47.51 17.51
N PRO A 3 55.96 48.14 18.57
CA PRO A 3 54.63 47.64 19.05
C PRO A 3 53.48 47.79 18.03
N LEU A 4 53.57 48.81 17.16
CA LEU A 4 52.61 49.04 16.11
C LEU A 4 52.67 47.95 15.02
N ILE A 5 53.90 47.56 14.65
CA ILE A 5 54.13 46.49 13.67
C ILE A 5 53.65 45.13 14.22
N VAL A 6 53.93 44.83 15.49
CA VAL A 6 53.43 43.58 16.14
C VAL A 6 51.93 43.55 16.21
N PHE A 7 51.27 44.67 16.51
CA PHE A 7 49.81 44.75 16.51
C PHE A 7 49.19 44.55 15.12
N LEU A 8 49.81 45.14 14.08
CA LEU A 8 49.36 44.93 12.68
C LEU A 8 49.52 43.48 12.22
N VAL A 9 50.62 42.82 12.59
CA VAL A 9 50.87 41.40 12.28
C VAL A 9 49.85 40.51 12.98
N LEU A 10 49.49 40.79 14.24
CA LEU A 10 48.49 40.04 14.97
C LEU A 10 47.09 40.19 14.34
N ILE A 11 46.70 41.39 13.86
CA ILE A 11 45.44 41.61 13.13
C ILE A 11 45.48 40.85 11.81
N LEU A 12 46.57 40.86 11.07
CA LEU A 12 46.71 40.15 9.80
C LEU A 12 46.62 38.63 10.00
N CYS A 13 47.29 38.08 11.01
CA CYS A 13 47.21 36.66 11.35
C CYS A 13 45.82 36.25 11.82
N SER A 14 45.11 37.08 12.61
CA SER A 14 43.74 36.81 13.02
C SER A 14 42.76 36.88 11.84
N GLY A 15 42.95 37.84 10.91
CA GLY A 15 42.20 37.99 9.69
C GLY A 15 42.39 36.78 8.75
N ILE A 16 43.63 36.35 8.54
CA ILE A 16 43.93 35.14 7.75
C ILE A 16 43.35 33.89 8.44
N GLY A 17 43.54 33.77 9.75
CA GLY A 17 42.96 32.65 10.52
C GLY A 17 41.43 32.59 10.42
N PHE A 18 40.77 33.74 10.49
CA PHE A 18 39.31 33.83 10.31
C PHE A 18 38.89 33.47 8.88
N LEU A 19 39.60 33.94 7.86
CA LEU A 19 39.30 33.61 6.45
C LEU A 19 39.55 32.13 6.17
N VAL A 20 40.63 31.55 6.69
CA VAL A 20 40.92 30.11 6.56
C VAL A 20 39.85 29.28 7.30
N TRP A 21 39.50 29.68 8.53
CA TRP A 21 38.44 29.02 9.29
C TRP A 21 37.08 29.13 8.59
N HIS A 22 36.72 30.30 8.06
CA HIS A 22 35.51 30.51 7.30
C HIS A 22 35.53 29.69 6.01
N TYR A 23 36.63 29.65 5.27
CA TYR A 23 36.80 28.85 4.07
C TYR A 23 36.68 27.34 4.34
N LEU A 24 37.30 26.83 5.42
CA LEU A 24 37.23 25.44 5.82
C LEU A 24 35.80 25.04 6.28
N ARG A 25 35.11 25.97 6.96
CA ARG A 25 33.72 25.75 7.42
C ARG A 25 32.68 25.90 6.32
N SER A 26 33.03 26.59 5.23
CA SER A 26 32.13 26.81 4.08
C SER A 26 32.32 25.76 2.99
N ARG A 27 33.13 24.71 3.21
CA ARG A 27 33.25 23.64 2.23
C ARG A 27 31.94 22.85 2.20
N PRO A 28 31.36 22.64 1.01
CA PRO A 28 30.19 21.75 0.90
C PRO A 28 30.59 20.34 1.37
N ILE A 29 29.75 19.74 2.18
CA ILE A 29 29.92 18.40 2.74
C ILE A 29 28.96 17.49 1.97
N PRO A 30 29.42 16.35 1.39
CA PRO A 30 28.57 15.49 0.57
C PRO A 30 27.38 14.91 1.36
N GLU A 31 27.55 14.61 2.66
CA GLU A 31 26.48 14.14 3.55
C GLU A 31 25.36 15.17 3.69
N ASP A 32 25.66 16.47 3.64
CA ASP A 32 24.65 17.52 3.71
C ASP A 32 23.74 17.50 2.47
N THR A 33 24.26 17.15 1.31
CA THR A 33 23.44 16.98 0.09
C THR A 33 22.51 15.78 0.22
N VAL A 34 22.99 14.65 0.74
CA VAL A 34 22.15 13.48 1.01
C VAL A 34 21.10 13.80 2.07
N ARG A 35 21.48 14.49 3.14
CA ARG A 35 20.54 14.92 4.20
C ARG A 35 19.44 15.83 3.64
N ASN A 36 19.83 16.78 2.77
CA ASN A 36 18.88 17.68 2.11
C ASN A 36 17.93 16.91 1.18
N TYR A 37 18.42 15.92 0.43
CA TYR A 37 17.59 15.06 -0.42
C TYR A 37 16.50 14.36 0.40
N PHE A 38 16.83 13.77 1.54
CA PHE A 38 15.85 13.12 2.41
C PHE A 38 14.95 14.10 3.16
N SER A 39 15.41 15.33 3.42
CA SER A 39 14.55 16.39 3.94
C SER A 39 13.47 16.78 2.95
N LEU A 40 13.85 17.01 1.68
CA LEU A 40 12.92 17.31 0.60
C LEU A 40 11.93 16.15 0.36
N LEU A 41 12.39 14.90 0.47
CA LEU A 41 11.53 13.74 0.39
C LEU A 41 10.45 13.73 1.50
N ASN A 42 10.84 14.02 2.75
CA ASN A 42 9.88 14.14 3.87
C ASN A 42 8.88 15.29 3.67
N ASP A 43 9.29 16.36 2.99
CA ASP A 43 8.43 17.49 2.67
C ASP A 43 7.58 17.26 1.41
N GLY A 44 7.78 16.15 0.69
CA GLY A 44 7.12 15.84 -0.58
C GLY A 44 7.58 16.72 -1.75
N ASP A 45 8.72 17.39 -1.61
CA ASP A 45 9.31 18.26 -2.64
C ASP A 45 10.18 17.45 -3.62
N TYR A 46 9.53 16.68 -4.47
CA TYR A 46 10.20 15.85 -5.48
C TYR A 46 10.91 16.68 -6.56
N GLU A 47 10.43 17.90 -6.86
CA GLU A 47 11.09 18.84 -7.76
C GLU A 47 12.41 19.31 -7.16
N GLY A 48 12.42 19.66 -5.88
CA GLY A 48 13.62 20.00 -5.14
C GLY A 48 14.64 18.86 -5.08
N MET A 49 14.17 17.61 -4.93
CA MET A 49 15.02 16.42 -5.00
C MET A 49 15.67 16.29 -6.39
N TYR A 50 14.91 16.45 -7.47
CA TYR A 50 15.41 16.38 -8.85
C TYR A 50 16.47 17.47 -9.11
N ALA A 51 16.30 18.66 -8.55
CA ALA A 51 17.26 19.75 -8.67
C ALA A 51 18.65 19.42 -8.07
N LEU A 52 18.74 18.47 -7.13
CA LEU A 52 19.99 18.01 -6.52
C LEU A 52 20.76 16.99 -7.37
N LEU A 53 20.21 16.51 -8.48
CA LEU A 53 20.84 15.48 -9.31
C LEU A 53 21.95 16.04 -10.20
N THR A 54 22.86 15.15 -10.62
CA THR A 54 23.86 15.45 -11.66
C THR A 54 23.16 15.66 -13.00
N GLU A 55 23.79 16.39 -13.92
CA GLU A 55 23.30 16.54 -15.29
C GLU A 55 23.22 15.20 -16.01
N SER A 56 24.17 14.28 -15.78
CA SER A 56 24.15 12.92 -16.31
C SER A 56 22.91 12.14 -15.89
N SER A 57 22.49 12.27 -14.60
CA SER A 57 21.24 11.64 -14.13
C SER A 57 20.01 12.27 -14.75
N LYS A 58 19.99 13.60 -14.92
CA LYS A 58 18.89 14.32 -15.59
C LYS A 58 18.76 13.99 -17.08
N ASP A 59 19.88 13.64 -17.74
CA ASP A 59 19.87 13.14 -19.12
C ASP A 59 19.30 11.72 -19.20
N SER A 60 19.46 10.93 -18.12
CA SER A 60 19.01 9.52 -18.09
C SER A 60 17.55 9.36 -17.65
N VAL A 61 17.04 10.22 -16.77
CA VAL A 61 15.66 10.22 -16.29
C VAL A 61 15.05 11.61 -16.38
N SER A 62 13.88 11.72 -17.02
CA SER A 62 13.18 13.00 -17.09
C SER A 62 12.66 13.41 -15.71
N GLU A 63 12.53 14.73 -15.46
CA GLU A 63 11.96 15.24 -14.23
C GLU A 63 10.60 14.63 -13.90
N LYS A 64 9.74 14.52 -14.91
CA LYS A 64 8.42 13.92 -14.77
C LYS A 64 8.49 12.45 -14.34
N ASP A 65 9.39 11.66 -14.95
CA ASP A 65 9.52 10.24 -14.64
C ASP A 65 10.14 10.04 -13.26
N PHE A 66 11.13 10.85 -12.89
CA PHE A 66 11.71 10.86 -11.55
C PHE A 66 10.66 11.16 -10.49
N ILE A 67 9.90 12.24 -10.65
CA ILE A 67 8.84 12.65 -9.71
C ILE A 67 7.80 11.53 -9.60
N SER A 68 7.26 11.07 -10.75
CA SER A 68 6.25 10.02 -10.76
C SER A 68 6.73 8.73 -10.10
N ARG A 69 7.99 8.31 -10.34
CA ARG A 69 8.54 7.09 -9.77
C ARG A 69 8.69 7.20 -8.25
N ASN A 70 9.31 8.27 -7.76
CA ASN A 70 9.48 8.48 -6.33
C ASN A 70 8.13 8.62 -5.62
N GLN A 71 7.25 9.47 -6.12
CA GLN A 71 5.93 9.71 -5.55
C GLN A 71 5.11 8.42 -5.50
N ASN A 72 4.97 7.69 -6.61
CA ASN A 72 4.20 6.45 -6.65
C ASN A 72 4.73 5.38 -5.69
N ILE A 73 6.04 5.31 -5.48
CA ILE A 73 6.64 4.34 -4.57
C ILE A 73 6.39 4.78 -3.12
N TYR A 74 6.80 5.99 -2.72
CA TYR A 74 6.71 6.42 -1.33
C TYR A 74 5.27 6.63 -0.86
N GLU A 75 4.38 7.17 -1.69
CA GLU A 75 2.95 7.25 -1.38
C GLU A 75 2.28 5.86 -1.41
N GLY A 76 2.65 5.00 -2.38
CA GLY A 76 2.08 3.66 -2.52
C GLY A 76 2.37 2.74 -1.33
N ILE A 77 3.52 2.89 -0.68
CA ILE A 77 3.87 2.16 0.55
C ILE A 77 3.48 2.90 1.84
N GLU A 78 2.81 4.06 1.74
CA GLU A 78 2.46 4.94 2.87
C GLU A 78 3.68 5.35 3.70
N ALA A 79 4.79 5.66 3.01
CA ALA A 79 6.05 6.00 3.67
C ALA A 79 5.92 7.23 4.57
N SER A 80 6.43 7.12 5.80
CA SER A 80 6.46 8.21 6.78
C SER A 80 7.65 8.08 7.72
N ASN A 81 7.92 9.13 8.50
CA ASN A 81 9.02 9.16 9.48
C ASN A 81 10.38 8.78 8.90
N ILE A 82 10.65 9.20 7.65
CA ILE A 82 11.91 8.87 6.95
C ILE A 82 13.05 9.56 7.62
N LYS A 83 14.03 8.79 8.07
CA LYS A 83 15.24 9.27 8.75
C LYS A 83 16.47 8.71 8.08
N VAL A 84 17.50 9.54 7.97
CA VAL A 84 18.80 9.14 7.47
C VAL A 84 19.85 9.37 8.57
N SER A 85 20.75 8.43 8.73
CA SER A 85 21.90 8.51 9.65
C SER A 85 23.18 8.10 8.94
N PHE A 86 24.30 8.71 9.34
CA PHE A 86 25.60 8.48 8.73
C PHE A 86 26.50 7.80 9.77
N PRO A 87 27.02 6.59 9.50
CA PRO A 87 27.75 5.78 10.49
C PRO A 87 29.12 6.35 10.89
N SER A 88 29.78 7.11 10.02
CA SER A 88 31.03 7.84 10.32
C SER A 88 31.34 8.81 9.19
N GLU A 89 32.04 9.93 9.55
CA GLU A 89 32.59 10.87 8.58
C GLU A 89 33.85 10.26 7.97
N GLU A 90 33.75 9.49 6.91
CA GLU A 90 34.90 9.15 6.07
C GLU A 90 34.84 9.94 4.77
N SER A 91 35.46 11.11 4.76
CA SER A 91 35.66 11.85 3.53
C SER A 91 36.84 11.25 2.75
N SER A 92 36.55 10.79 1.55
CA SER A 92 37.54 10.33 0.60
C SER A 92 37.47 11.13 -0.69
N SER A 93 38.57 11.43 -1.21
CA SER A 93 39.13 12.37 -2.13
C SER A 93 38.66 12.40 -3.57
N LYS A 94 38.71 13.56 -4.17
CA LYS A 94 38.63 13.98 -5.58
C LYS A 94 37.17 14.06 -6.10
N ASP A 95 36.90 14.32 -7.28
CA ASP A 95 35.71 14.82 -7.92
C ASP A 95 34.41 13.95 -7.74
N THR A 96 34.56 12.71 -7.30
CA THR A 96 33.46 11.79 -7.00
C THR A 96 33.60 11.25 -5.58
N GLU A 97 32.52 11.30 -4.78
CA GLU A 97 32.50 10.78 -3.42
C GLU A 97 31.32 9.84 -3.23
N THR A 98 31.53 8.76 -2.46
CA THR A 98 30.46 7.82 -2.08
C THR A 98 30.15 8.03 -0.61
N VAL A 99 28.89 8.35 -0.33
CA VAL A 99 28.37 8.53 1.02
C VAL A 99 27.58 7.31 1.42
N THR A 100 28.01 6.61 2.45
CA THR A 100 27.28 5.50 3.07
C THR A 100 26.36 6.05 4.15
N TYR A 101 25.12 5.61 4.16
CA TYR A 101 24.11 6.03 5.12
C TYR A 101 23.13 4.89 5.42
N SER A 102 22.48 4.97 6.58
CA SER A 102 21.37 4.08 6.94
C SER A 102 20.07 4.86 6.89
N THR A 103 19.06 4.29 6.23
CA THR A 103 17.72 4.83 6.17
C THR A 103 16.79 4.01 7.06
N SER A 104 15.87 4.67 7.76
CA SER A 104 14.72 4.05 8.43
C SER A 104 13.46 4.81 8.10
N LEU A 105 12.37 4.09 7.85
CA LEU A 105 11.06 4.66 7.54
C LEU A 105 9.96 3.72 8.02
N ASP A 106 8.79 4.27 8.28
CA ASP A 106 7.57 3.51 8.50
C ASP A 106 6.84 3.32 7.18
N THR A 107 6.23 2.14 6.99
CA THR A 107 5.44 1.79 5.80
C THR A 107 4.13 1.13 6.21
N CYS A 108 3.20 0.94 5.26
CA CYS A 108 1.99 0.15 5.48
C CYS A 108 2.27 -1.29 5.96
N ALA A 109 3.46 -1.84 5.67
CA ALA A 109 3.92 -3.16 6.14
C ALA A 109 4.73 -3.10 7.45
N GLY A 110 4.82 -1.93 8.09
CA GLY A 110 5.59 -1.70 9.30
C GLY A 110 6.93 -0.98 9.05
N PRO A 111 7.78 -0.85 10.09
CA PRO A 111 9.05 -0.15 9.99
C PRO A 111 10.08 -0.94 9.18
N VAL A 112 10.80 -0.23 8.31
CA VAL A 112 11.86 -0.78 7.47
C VAL A 112 13.15 0.00 7.72
N SER A 113 14.29 -0.69 7.74
CA SER A 113 15.61 -0.07 7.83
C SER A 113 16.61 -0.80 6.94
N PHE A 114 17.46 -0.06 6.27
CA PHE A 114 18.50 -0.60 5.40
C PHE A 114 19.67 0.36 5.28
N ASP A 115 20.84 -0.19 4.96
CA ASP A 115 22.03 0.60 4.61
C ASP A 115 22.04 0.84 3.11
N ASN A 116 22.49 2.02 2.70
CA ASN A 116 22.57 2.41 1.31
C ASN A 116 23.80 3.31 1.06
N GLN A 117 24.05 3.59 -0.21
CA GLN A 117 25.13 4.46 -0.66
C GLN A 117 24.61 5.44 -1.70
N ALA A 118 25.07 6.68 -1.62
CA ALA A 118 24.87 7.69 -2.66
C ALA A 118 26.22 8.06 -3.28
N VAL A 119 26.27 8.07 -4.58
CA VAL A 119 27.42 8.59 -5.35
C VAL A 119 27.17 10.06 -5.63
N LEU A 120 28.12 10.92 -5.30
CA LEU A 120 28.03 12.36 -5.51
C LEU A 120 29.19 12.84 -6.36
N GLU A 121 28.90 13.80 -7.21
CA GLU A 121 29.86 14.48 -8.07
C GLU A 121 29.83 15.99 -7.79
N LYS A 122 30.99 16.67 -7.90
CA LYS A 122 31.01 18.12 -7.84
C LYS A 122 30.62 18.73 -9.17
N ASP A 123 29.72 19.69 -9.12
CA ASP A 123 29.44 20.53 -10.28
C ASP A 123 30.50 21.61 -10.49
N SER A 124 30.35 22.43 -11.53
CA SER A 124 31.27 23.51 -11.87
C SER A 124 31.45 24.58 -10.76
N ASP A 125 30.46 24.70 -9.90
CA ASP A 125 30.41 25.64 -8.80
C ASP A 125 30.99 25.04 -7.49
N GLY A 126 31.37 23.74 -7.54
CA GLY A 126 31.91 22.98 -6.43
C GLY A 126 30.87 22.45 -5.45
N ALA A 127 29.58 22.51 -5.79
CA ALA A 127 28.50 21.89 -5.02
C ALA A 127 28.38 20.41 -5.37
N TYR A 128 28.07 19.57 -4.37
CA TYR A 128 27.82 18.15 -4.59
C TYR A 128 26.44 17.91 -5.20
N ARG A 129 26.40 17.06 -6.23
CA ARG A 129 25.19 16.58 -6.92
C ARG A 129 25.12 15.07 -6.84
N ILE A 130 23.91 14.54 -6.73
CA ILE A 130 23.68 13.10 -6.58
C ILE A 130 23.64 12.46 -7.98
N SER A 131 24.50 11.45 -8.18
CA SER A 131 24.37 10.52 -9.30
C SER A 131 23.27 9.54 -8.94
N TRP A 132 22.07 9.76 -9.49
CA TRP A 132 20.86 9.06 -9.09
C TRP A 132 20.56 7.86 -9.98
N ASP A 133 20.16 6.78 -9.35
CA ASP A 133 19.44 5.66 -9.92
C ASP A 133 18.41 5.13 -8.92
N SER A 134 17.60 4.13 -9.31
CA SER A 134 16.52 3.61 -8.47
C SER A 134 17.00 2.97 -7.17
N THR A 135 18.28 2.59 -7.06
CA THR A 135 18.83 2.00 -5.82
C THR A 135 18.86 3.01 -4.67
N LEU A 136 18.78 4.32 -4.94
CA LEU A 136 18.64 5.33 -3.89
C LEU A 136 17.30 5.22 -3.14
N ILE A 137 16.26 4.70 -3.78
CA ILE A 137 14.95 4.46 -3.14
C ILE A 137 15.05 3.23 -2.24
N PHE A 138 15.46 2.08 -2.82
CA PHE A 138 15.76 0.85 -2.10
C PHE A 138 17.00 0.18 -2.72
N PRO A 139 17.94 -0.35 -1.92
CA PRO A 139 19.21 -0.89 -2.44
C PRO A 139 19.07 -1.99 -3.52
N SER A 140 17.97 -2.72 -3.50
CA SER A 140 17.69 -3.80 -4.46
C SER A 140 16.77 -3.38 -5.61
N LEU A 141 16.33 -2.12 -5.65
CA LEU A 141 15.41 -1.63 -6.68
C LEU A 141 16.19 -1.27 -7.95
N GLN A 142 15.98 -2.01 -9.03
CA GLN A 142 16.50 -1.69 -10.35
C GLN A 142 15.52 -0.79 -11.11
N ASP A 143 15.97 -0.19 -12.23
CA ASP A 143 15.15 0.79 -12.95
C ASP A 143 13.90 0.17 -13.60
N ASP A 144 13.97 -1.10 -13.99
CA ASP A 144 12.87 -1.89 -14.54
C ASP A 144 12.01 -2.58 -13.47
N TYR A 145 12.45 -2.62 -12.21
CA TYR A 145 11.71 -3.23 -11.11
C TYR A 145 10.61 -2.32 -10.58
N LYS A 146 9.61 -2.95 -9.98
CA LYS A 146 8.44 -2.28 -9.37
C LYS A 146 8.36 -2.59 -7.89
N VAL A 147 7.89 -1.62 -7.13
CA VAL A 147 7.48 -1.83 -5.73
C VAL A 147 5.98 -2.16 -5.72
N ARG A 148 5.62 -3.27 -5.11
CA ARG A 148 4.24 -3.76 -4.97
C ARG A 148 3.89 -3.89 -3.50
N VAL A 149 2.70 -3.40 -3.16
CA VAL A 149 2.07 -3.68 -1.87
C VAL A 149 1.07 -4.81 -2.08
N GLU A 150 1.22 -5.86 -1.29
CA GLU A 150 0.29 -6.98 -1.25
C GLU A 150 -0.41 -6.96 0.10
N THR A 151 -1.74 -7.08 0.08
CA THR A 151 -2.55 -7.16 1.30
C THR A 151 -2.94 -8.61 1.52
N GLU A 152 -2.60 -9.15 2.68
CA GLU A 152 -3.04 -10.46 3.14
C GLU A 152 -4.29 -10.29 4.00
N THR A 153 -5.44 -10.66 3.43
CA THR A 153 -6.74 -10.50 4.10
C THR A 153 -6.81 -11.42 5.32
N ALA A 154 -7.02 -10.85 6.48
CA ALA A 154 -7.18 -11.59 7.71
C ALA A 154 -8.63 -12.03 7.92
N GLU A 155 -8.81 -13.21 8.53
CA GLU A 155 -10.14 -13.74 8.84
C GLU A 155 -10.67 -13.16 10.17
N ARG A 156 -11.95 -12.77 10.15
CA ARG A 156 -12.66 -12.33 11.36
C ARG A 156 -12.72 -13.44 12.40
N GLY A 157 -12.44 -13.14 13.66
CA GLY A 157 -12.48 -14.08 14.78
C GLY A 157 -13.84 -14.77 14.92
N SER A 158 -13.85 -16.06 15.30
CA SER A 158 -15.08 -16.85 15.49
C SER A 158 -15.64 -16.68 16.90
N ILE A 159 -16.95 -16.83 17.04
CA ILE A 159 -17.68 -16.83 18.31
C ILE A 159 -18.11 -18.27 18.62
N TYR A 160 -17.72 -18.76 19.79
CA TYR A 160 -18.03 -20.10 20.27
C TYR A 160 -18.84 -20.06 21.57
N ASP A 161 -19.64 -21.09 21.79
CA ASP A 161 -20.23 -21.33 23.10
C ASP A 161 -19.18 -21.90 24.07
N ARG A 162 -19.60 -22.14 25.35
CA ARG A 162 -18.72 -22.69 26.36
C ARG A 162 -18.26 -24.14 26.11
N ASN A 163 -18.89 -24.83 25.15
CA ASN A 163 -18.57 -26.21 24.77
C ASN A 163 -17.71 -26.26 23.49
N GLY A 164 -17.38 -25.10 22.91
CA GLY A 164 -16.63 -25.01 21.67
C GLY A 164 -17.51 -25.14 20.41
N THR A 165 -18.84 -25.07 20.53
CA THR A 165 -19.74 -25.06 19.36
C THR A 165 -19.76 -23.67 18.75
N ALA A 166 -19.56 -23.58 17.43
CA ALA A 166 -19.54 -22.31 16.71
C ALA A 166 -20.95 -21.67 16.73
N LEU A 167 -21.01 -20.41 17.16
CA LEU A 167 -22.18 -19.54 17.07
C LEU A 167 -22.10 -18.60 15.87
N ALA A 168 -20.89 -18.14 15.53
CA ALA A 168 -20.57 -17.42 14.32
C ALA A 168 -19.14 -17.75 13.92
N THR A 169 -18.88 -18.11 12.67
CA THR A 169 -17.55 -18.50 12.18
C THR A 169 -17.41 -18.21 10.70
N GLN A 170 -16.20 -18.21 10.21
CA GLN A 170 -15.94 -18.21 8.77
C GLN A 170 -16.30 -19.58 8.20
N GLY A 171 -16.96 -19.59 7.06
CA GLY A 171 -17.33 -20.80 6.35
C GLY A 171 -17.25 -20.62 4.85
N THR A 172 -17.59 -21.66 4.11
CA THR A 172 -17.66 -21.63 2.65
C THR A 172 -19.11 -21.79 2.24
N VAL A 173 -19.56 -20.93 1.35
CA VAL A 173 -20.88 -20.98 0.72
C VAL A 173 -20.72 -21.14 -0.79
N SER A 174 -21.78 -21.58 -1.45
CA SER A 174 -21.86 -21.65 -2.91
C SER A 174 -22.36 -20.31 -3.45
N GLU A 175 -21.49 -19.54 -4.08
CA GLU A 175 -21.86 -18.32 -4.79
C GLU A 175 -22.37 -18.68 -6.18
N VAL A 176 -23.67 -18.60 -6.36
CA VAL A 176 -24.34 -18.85 -7.64
C VAL A 176 -24.31 -17.60 -8.49
N GLY A 177 -23.81 -17.72 -9.70
CA GLY A 177 -23.81 -16.63 -10.66
C GLY A 177 -24.12 -17.11 -12.07
N LEU A 178 -24.31 -16.15 -12.97
CA LEU A 178 -24.65 -16.37 -14.34
C LEU A 178 -23.64 -15.71 -15.28
N VAL A 179 -23.26 -16.41 -16.35
CA VAL A 179 -22.41 -15.89 -17.43
C VAL A 179 -23.29 -15.72 -18.68
N PRO A 180 -23.65 -14.48 -19.08
CA PRO A 180 -24.64 -14.18 -20.11
C PRO A 180 -24.37 -14.84 -21.45
N GLY A 181 -23.11 -14.86 -21.89
CA GLY A 181 -22.70 -15.46 -23.17
C GLY A 181 -22.72 -16.99 -23.20
N LYS A 182 -22.83 -17.64 -22.03
CA LYS A 182 -22.96 -19.11 -21.93
C LYS A 182 -24.39 -19.58 -21.83
N MET A 183 -25.36 -18.67 -21.74
CA MET A 183 -26.79 -19.02 -21.78
C MET A 183 -27.17 -19.54 -23.17
N SER A 184 -27.88 -20.66 -23.22
CA SER A 184 -28.36 -21.27 -24.46
C SER A 184 -29.84 -21.61 -24.30
N GLY A 185 -30.60 -21.58 -25.39
CA GLY A 185 -32.03 -21.90 -25.34
C GLY A 185 -32.93 -20.70 -25.07
N ASN A 186 -33.99 -20.91 -24.28
CA ASN A 186 -34.94 -19.85 -23.93
C ASN A 186 -34.46 -19.12 -22.64
N LYS A 187 -33.80 -17.99 -22.83
CA LYS A 187 -33.24 -17.21 -21.71
C LYS A 187 -34.29 -16.79 -20.68
N ASP A 188 -35.50 -16.44 -21.11
CA ASP A 188 -36.57 -16.00 -20.22
C ASP A 188 -37.06 -17.16 -19.34
N GLU A 189 -37.16 -18.37 -19.89
CA GLU A 189 -37.52 -19.57 -19.15
C GLU A 189 -36.44 -19.99 -18.15
N ASP A 190 -35.17 -19.87 -18.54
CA ASP A 190 -34.05 -20.17 -17.67
C ASP A 190 -33.97 -19.16 -16.50
N ILE A 191 -34.14 -17.85 -16.76
CA ILE A 191 -34.22 -16.81 -15.73
C ILE A 191 -35.38 -17.08 -14.76
N GLN A 192 -36.55 -17.52 -15.26
CA GLN A 192 -37.65 -17.86 -14.38
C GLN A 192 -37.34 -19.06 -13.48
N LYS A 193 -36.69 -20.11 -14.00
CA LYS A 193 -36.27 -21.28 -13.20
C LYS A 193 -35.23 -20.88 -12.14
N ILE A 194 -34.25 -20.03 -12.51
CA ILE A 194 -33.26 -19.51 -11.57
C ILE A 194 -33.93 -18.70 -10.45
N ALA A 195 -34.86 -17.82 -10.82
CA ALA A 195 -35.64 -17.02 -9.88
C ALA A 195 -36.39 -17.89 -8.85
N GLU A 196 -37.05 -18.96 -9.31
CA GLU A 196 -37.75 -19.91 -8.44
C GLU A 196 -36.77 -20.67 -7.51
N LEU A 197 -35.66 -21.18 -8.04
CA LEU A 197 -34.65 -21.93 -7.27
C LEU A 197 -33.94 -21.09 -6.24
N LEU A 198 -33.66 -19.83 -6.56
CA LEU A 198 -32.95 -18.92 -5.68
C LEU A 198 -33.86 -18.03 -4.80
N ASP A 199 -35.18 -18.15 -4.92
CA ASP A 199 -36.15 -17.26 -4.27
C ASP A 199 -35.78 -15.80 -4.52
N MET A 200 -35.65 -15.40 -5.79
CA MET A 200 -35.37 -14.05 -6.31
C MET A 200 -36.46 -13.63 -7.27
N SER A 201 -36.59 -12.33 -7.53
CA SER A 201 -37.45 -11.87 -8.62
C SER A 201 -36.73 -11.95 -9.97
N THR A 202 -37.46 -12.20 -11.07
CA THR A 202 -36.90 -12.12 -12.43
C THR A 202 -36.40 -10.71 -12.77
N ASP A 203 -37.05 -9.69 -12.21
CA ASP A 203 -36.66 -8.29 -12.40
C ASP A 203 -35.30 -7.99 -11.76
N ASP A 204 -35.03 -8.52 -10.56
CA ASP A 204 -33.73 -8.38 -9.91
C ASP A 204 -32.63 -9.03 -10.73
N ILE A 205 -32.85 -10.27 -11.22
CA ILE A 205 -31.87 -10.96 -12.06
C ILE A 205 -31.62 -10.18 -13.35
N ASN A 206 -32.66 -9.69 -14.02
CA ASN A 206 -32.52 -8.89 -15.23
C ASN A 206 -31.82 -7.56 -14.98
N SER A 207 -32.05 -6.95 -13.82
CA SER A 207 -31.35 -5.72 -13.42
C SER A 207 -29.85 -5.95 -13.23
N LEU A 208 -29.47 -7.07 -12.60
CA LEU A 208 -28.06 -7.45 -12.45
C LEU A 208 -27.40 -7.70 -13.81
N LEU A 209 -28.05 -8.44 -14.69
CA LEU A 209 -27.56 -8.74 -16.04
C LEU A 209 -27.49 -7.49 -16.95
N GLY A 210 -28.33 -6.49 -16.71
CA GLY A 210 -28.38 -5.23 -17.46
C GLY A 210 -27.38 -4.17 -16.99
N ALA A 211 -26.57 -4.45 -15.99
CA ALA A 211 -25.57 -3.50 -15.48
C ALA A 211 -24.51 -3.17 -16.55
N SER A 212 -24.07 -1.91 -16.61
CA SER A 212 -23.21 -1.38 -17.68
C SER A 212 -21.84 -2.05 -17.81
N TYR A 213 -21.37 -2.72 -16.78
CA TYR A 213 -20.10 -3.46 -16.78
C TYR A 213 -20.23 -4.92 -17.25
N VAL A 214 -21.45 -5.45 -17.38
CA VAL A 214 -21.70 -6.83 -17.75
C VAL A 214 -21.45 -7.05 -19.23
N GLN A 215 -20.60 -8.00 -19.54
CA GLN A 215 -20.29 -8.49 -20.88
C GLN A 215 -20.63 -9.98 -21.00
N ASP A 216 -20.52 -10.55 -22.19
CA ASP A 216 -20.90 -11.95 -22.46
C ASP A 216 -20.12 -12.96 -21.59
N ASP A 217 -18.88 -12.66 -21.22
CA ASP A 217 -18.00 -13.52 -20.40
C ASP A 217 -17.97 -13.14 -18.91
N THR A 218 -18.69 -12.09 -18.52
CA THR A 218 -18.74 -11.64 -17.13
C THR A 218 -19.48 -12.63 -16.25
N PHE A 219 -18.87 -13.05 -15.14
CA PHE A 219 -19.57 -13.73 -14.06
C PHE A 219 -20.41 -12.70 -13.29
N VAL A 220 -21.71 -12.85 -13.32
CA VAL A 220 -22.67 -12.01 -12.60
C VAL A 220 -23.17 -12.75 -11.37
N PRO A 221 -22.72 -12.42 -10.14
CA PRO A 221 -23.19 -13.08 -8.93
C PRO A 221 -24.68 -12.76 -8.69
N LEU A 222 -25.45 -13.78 -8.38
CA LEU A 222 -26.89 -13.68 -8.12
C LEU A 222 -27.20 -13.83 -6.63
N LYS A 223 -26.87 -14.99 -6.04
CA LYS A 223 -27.15 -15.31 -4.64
C LYS A 223 -26.17 -16.33 -4.09
N GLN A 224 -25.91 -16.25 -2.81
CA GLN A 224 -25.19 -17.27 -2.06
C GLN A 224 -26.17 -18.27 -1.45
N ILE A 225 -25.83 -19.56 -1.54
CA ILE A 225 -26.58 -20.66 -0.94
C ILE A 225 -25.66 -21.51 -0.06
N SER A 226 -26.25 -22.25 0.88
CA SER A 226 -25.47 -23.15 1.73
C SER A 226 -24.81 -24.26 0.90
N LYS A 227 -23.54 -24.59 1.21
CA LYS A 227 -22.86 -25.77 0.66
C LYS A 227 -23.63 -27.09 0.88
N ASP A 228 -24.45 -27.12 1.91
CA ASP A 228 -25.29 -28.33 2.22
C ASP A 228 -26.52 -28.41 1.35
N ASP A 229 -26.90 -27.36 0.61
CA ASP A 229 -28.03 -27.34 -0.30
C ASP A 229 -27.70 -27.93 -1.69
N THR A 230 -27.24 -29.16 -1.68
CA THR A 230 -26.81 -29.89 -2.89
C THR A 230 -27.94 -30.15 -3.88
N ASP A 231 -29.20 -30.13 -3.43
CA ASP A 231 -30.39 -30.30 -4.29
C ASP A 231 -30.60 -29.06 -5.18
N THR A 232 -30.54 -27.86 -4.59
CA THR A 232 -30.65 -26.61 -5.35
C THR A 232 -29.42 -26.42 -6.26
N GLU A 233 -28.20 -26.71 -5.77
CA GLU A 233 -26.99 -26.67 -6.58
C GLU A 233 -27.08 -27.55 -7.84
N SER A 234 -27.52 -28.81 -7.67
CA SER A 234 -27.62 -29.73 -8.78
C SER A 234 -28.61 -29.27 -9.84
N LYS A 235 -29.78 -28.73 -9.43
CA LYS A 235 -30.80 -28.20 -10.35
C LYS A 235 -30.33 -26.95 -11.08
N LEU A 236 -29.58 -26.07 -10.40
CA LEU A 236 -29.00 -24.87 -11.00
C LEU A 236 -27.97 -25.23 -12.06
N LEU A 237 -27.12 -26.22 -11.81
CA LEU A 237 -26.08 -26.65 -12.76
C LEU A 237 -26.65 -27.28 -14.05
N GLU A 238 -27.94 -27.67 -14.08
CA GLU A 238 -28.62 -28.09 -15.31
C GLU A 238 -28.96 -26.92 -16.24
N ILE A 239 -28.91 -25.67 -15.73
CA ILE A 239 -29.25 -24.47 -16.51
C ILE A 239 -27.97 -23.91 -17.16
N SER A 240 -28.05 -23.72 -18.48
CA SER A 240 -26.92 -23.19 -19.25
C SER A 240 -26.50 -21.77 -18.78
N GLY A 241 -25.22 -21.56 -18.57
CA GLY A 241 -24.69 -20.27 -18.15
C GLY A 241 -24.57 -20.12 -16.65
N ILE A 242 -25.13 -20.99 -15.84
CA ILE A 242 -24.87 -21.01 -14.39
C ILE A 242 -23.45 -21.45 -14.13
N LEU A 243 -22.82 -20.75 -13.21
CA LEU A 243 -21.52 -21.07 -12.62
C LEU A 243 -21.64 -20.91 -11.10
N ILE A 244 -21.11 -21.88 -10.37
CA ILE A 244 -21.10 -21.89 -8.91
C ILE A 244 -19.66 -21.90 -8.45
N ASN A 245 -19.27 -20.89 -7.68
CA ASN A 245 -17.96 -20.75 -7.09
C ASN A 245 -18.03 -20.91 -5.58
N ASP A 246 -16.92 -21.31 -4.98
CA ASP A 246 -16.76 -21.27 -3.53
C ASP A 246 -16.48 -19.82 -3.09
N ALA A 247 -17.27 -19.32 -2.15
CA ALA A 247 -17.05 -18.01 -1.53
C ALA A 247 -16.91 -18.15 -0.01
N ALA A 248 -15.99 -17.38 0.55
CA ALA A 248 -15.87 -17.27 1.99
C ALA A 248 -16.96 -16.35 2.53
N GLU A 249 -17.70 -16.82 3.54
CA GLU A 249 -18.82 -16.09 4.13
C GLU A 249 -18.87 -16.29 5.65
N ARG A 250 -19.40 -15.28 6.36
CA ARG A 250 -19.69 -15.39 7.78
C ARG A 250 -20.94 -16.24 7.99
N ILE A 251 -20.79 -17.41 8.58
CA ILE A 251 -21.91 -18.33 8.83
C ILE A 251 -22.34 -18.34 10.29
N TYR A 252 -23.64 -18.50 10.51
CA TYR A 252 -24.30 -18.56 11.81
C TYR A 252 -25.01 -19.90 11.96
N PRO A 253 -24.34 -20.97 12.44
CA PRO A 253 -24.87 -22.34 12.39
C PRO A 253 -26.22 -22.53 13.09
N LEU A 254 -26.54 -21.71 14.10
CA LEU A 254 -27.81 -21.76 14.80
C LEU A 254 -28.90 -20.86 14.16
N GLY A 255 -28.57 -20.13 13.12
CA GLY A 255 -29.49 -19.27 12.37
C GLY A 255 -30.37 -18.38 13.28
N ALA A 256 -31.68 -18.38 13.03
CA ALA A 256 -32.63 -17.55 13.75
C ALA A 256 -32.70 -17.85 15.28
N ALA A 257 -32.33 -19.07 15.70
CA ALA A 257 -32.38 -19.46 17.10
C ALA A 257 -31.38 -18.66 17.98
N ALA A 258 -30.25 -18.25 17.43
CA ALA A 258 -29.25 -17.47 18.12
C ALA A 258 -29.10 -16.04 17.57
N GLY A 259 -29.83 -15.66 16.54
CA GLY A 259 -29.66 -14.40 15.81
C GLY A 259 -29.69 -13.14 16.68
N HIS A 260 -30.54 -13.09 17.69
CA HIS A 260 -30.57 -11.95 18.64
C HIS A 260 -29.34 -11.90 19.55
N LEU A 261 -28.72 -13.03 19.84
CA LEU A 261 -27.51 -13.12 20.65
C LEU A 261 -26.27 -12.81 19.81
N THR A 262 -26.11 -13.51 18.71
CA THR A 262 -24.92 -13.38 17.85
C THR A 262 -24.90 -12.04 17.13
N GLY A 263 -26.06 -11.57 16.68
CA GLY A 263 -26.13 -10.44 15.76
C GLY A 263 -25.70 -10.84 14.35
N TYR A 264 -25.19 -9.86 13.62
CA TYR A 264 -24.71 -10.05 12.23
C TYR A 264 -23.62 -9.05 11.89
N VAL A 265 -22.87 -9.35 10.85
CA VAL A 265 -21.91 -8.45 10.21
C VAL A 265 -22.48 -7.86 8.92
N GLN A 266 -21.96 -6.73 8.50
CA GLN A 266 -22.29 -6.08 7.23
C GLN A 266 -21.04 -5.40 6.68
N SER A 267 -20.97 -5.21 5.36
CA SER A 267 -19.94 -4.37 4.74
C SER A 267 -20.00 -2.97 5.31
N VAL A 268 -18.82 -2.38 5.56
CA VAL A 268 -18.70 -1.01 6.05
C VAL A 268 -19.34 -0.02 5.07
N THR A 269 -20.04 0.95 5.61
CA THR A 269 -20.59 2.08 4.85
C THR A 269 -19.60 3.25 4.88
N SER A 270 -19.81 4.27 4.02
CA SER A 270 -19.02 5.52 4.09
C SER A 270 -19.09 6.17 5.47
N GLU A 271 -20.26 6.12 6.13
CA GLU A 271 -20.45 6.63 7.48
C GLU A 271 -19.65 5.83 8.54
N ASP A 272 -19.56 4.50 8.37
CA ASP A 272 -18.72 3.66 9.25
C ASP A 272 -17.23 4.02 9.07
N LEU A 273 -16.78 4.22 7.83
CA LEU A 273 -15.39 4.62 7.55
C LEU A 273 -15.04 5.99 8.14
N GLU A 274 -15.95 6.95 8.08
CA GLU A 274 -15.76 8.26 8.72
C GLU A 274 -15.66 8.15 10.25
N LYS A 275 -16.56 7.37 10.87
CA LYS A 275 -16.60 7.20 12.34
C LYS A 275 -15.40 6.42 12.86
N LYS A 276 -14.87 5.51 12.07
CA LYS A 276 -13.78 4.58 12.38
C LYS A 276 -12.46 4.93 11.69
N ALA A 277 -12.33 6.20 11.29
CA ALA A 277 -11.12 6.69 10.62
C ALA A 277 -9.88 6.43 11.48
N GLY A 278 -8.85 5.83 10.89
CA GLY A 278 -7.60 5.46 11.58
C GLY A 278 -7.65 4.14 12.35
N GLU A 279 -8.79 3.43 12.35
CA GLU A 279 -8.89 2.11 12.98
C GLU A 279 -8.60 0.94 12.02
N GLY A 280 -8.15 1.20 10.77
CA GLY A 280 -7.75 0.18 9.80
C GLY A 280 -8.90 -0.42 8.99
N TYR A 281 -10.09 0.22 8.99
CA TYR A 281 -11.17 -0.18 8.07
C TYR A 281 -10.97 0.43 6.69
N HIS A 282 -11.31 -0.35 5.65
CA HIS A 282 -11.29 0.07 4.25
C HIS A 282 -12.56 -0.39 3.52
N ALA A 283 -12.79 0.10 2.31
CA ALA A 283 -13.89 -0.36 1.47
C ALA A 283 -13.76 -1.87 1.23
N GLY A 284 -14.77 -2.65 1.64
CA GLY A 284 -14.74 -4.12 1.59
C GLY A 284 -14.56 -4.78 2.97
N SER A 285 -14.12 -4.06 4.01
CA SER A 285 -14.14 -4.57 5.37
C SER A 285 -15.57 -4.86 5.82
N VAL A 286 -15.72 -5.78 6.78
CA VAL A 286 -17.00 -6.08 7.44
C VAL A 286 -16.96 -5.62 8.89
N ILE A 287 -18.11 -5.19 9.39
CA ILE A 287 -18.28 -4.70 10.76
C ILE A 287 -19.52 -5.30 11.43
N GLY A 288 -19.42 -5.63 12.71
CA GLY A 288 -20.55 -6.07 13.50
C GLY A 288 -21.59 -4.99 13.70
N LYS A 289 -22.86 -5.29 13.41
CA LYS A 289 -23.96 -4.31 13.50
C LYS A 289 -24.87 -4.54 14.70
N SER A 290 -24.87 -5.72 15.30
CA SER A 290 -25.69 -6.03 16.47
C SER A 290 -25.11 -7.20 17.26
N GLY A 291 -25.69 -7.48 18.44
CA GLY A 291 -25.39 -8.66 19.28
C GLY A 291 -23.93 -8.75 19.70
N LEU A 292 -23.41 -9.98 19.79
CA LEU A 292 -22.01 -10.25 20.12
C LEU A 292 -21.04 -9.75 19.03
N GLU A 293 -21.46 -9.80 17.78
CA GLU A 293 -20.66 -9.27 16.67
C GLU A 293 -20.31 -7.79 16.86
N LEU A 294 -21.27 -6.97 17.30
CA LEU A 294 -21.04 -5.57 17.62
C LEU A 294 -20.32 -5.39 18.96
N ALA A 295 -20.75 -6.13 19.99
CA ALA A 295 -20.23 -5.94 21.35
C ALA A 295 -18.73 -6.29 21.46
N TYR A 296 -18.26 -7.21 20.65
CA TYR A 296 -16.87 -7.68 20.62
C TYR A 296 -16.15 -7.31 19.32
N GLU A 297 -16.63 -6.29 18.60
CA GLU A 297 -16.05 -5.84 17.32
C GLU A 297 -14.53 -5.68 17.40
N ASP A 298 -14.01 -4.98 18.39
CA ASP A 298 -12.58 -4.73 18.55
C ASP A 298 -11.73 -6.01 18.77
N THR A 299 -12.38 -7.09 19.24
CA THR A 299 -11.73 -8.40 19.45
C THR A 299 -11.88 -9.31 18.23
N LEU A 300 -13.04 -9.22 17.56
CA LEU A 300 -13.39 -10.10 16.45
C LEU A 300 -12.89 -9.60 15.10
N ARG A 301 -12.73 -8.29 14.94
CA ARG A 301 -12.31 -7.71 13.66
C ARG A 301 -10.97 -8.27 13.23
N ALA A 302 -10.86 -8.54 11.96
CA ALA A 302 -9.59 -8.87 11.33
C ALA A 302 -8.74 -7.60 11.14
N VAL A 303 -7.44 -7.74 11.21
CA VAL A 303 -6.48 -6.70 10.82
C VAL A 303 -5.63 -7.32 9.70
N ASP A 304 -5.80 -6.80 8.50
CA ASP A 304 -5.09 -7.31 7.34
C ASP A 304 -3.58 -7.13 7.48
N GLY A 305 -2.84 -8.11 7.00
CA GLY A 305 -1.40 -8.01 6.85
C GLY A 305 -1.05 -7.23 5.58
N SER A 306 0.09 -6.57 5.57
CA SER A 306 0.63 -5.95 4.37
C SER A 306 2.08 -6.36 4.17
N SER A 307 2.49 -6.56 2.93
CA SER A 307 3.88 -6.75 2.55
C SER A 307 4.27 -5.79 1.43
N VAL A 308 5.51 -5.31 1.47
CA VAL A 308 6.10 -4.47 0.42
C VAL A 308 7.15 -5.31 -0.28
N ASN A 309 6.92 -5.58 -1.55
CA ASN A 309 7.77 -6.45 -2.36
C ASN A 309 8.39 -5.67 -3.52
N ILE A 310 9.66 -5.93 -3.80
CA ILE A 310 10.33 -5.48 -5.03
C ILE A 310 10.24 -6.63 -6.01
N VAL A 311 9.61 -6.40 -7.15
CA VAL A 311 9.38 -7.41 -8.19
C VAL A 311 9.95 -6.93 -9.52
N ASP A 312 10.41 -7.85 -10.34
CA ASP A 312 10.81 -7.55 -11.71
C ASP A 312 9.57 -7.21 -12.58
N SER A 313 9.80 -6.76 -13.79
CA SER A 313 8.73 -6.27 -14.68
C SER A 313 8.01 -7.36 -15.46
N ASP A 314 8.47 -8.62 -15.34
CA ASP A 314 7.95 -9.76 -16.13
C ASP A 314 6.58 -10.26 -15.69
#